data_0ab1d92487da3227ac2e2aa40935e259
#
_entry.id   0ab1d92487da3227ac2e2aa40935e259
#
_cell.length_a   1.000
_cell.length_b   1.000
_cell.length_c   1.000
_cell.angle_alpha   90.00
_cell.angle_beta   90.00
_cell.angle_gamma   90.00
#
_symmetry.space_group_name_H-M   'P 1'
#
loop_
_entity.id
_entity.type
_entity.pdbx_description
1 polymer ?
#
loop_
_entity_poly.entity_id
_entity_poly.type
_entity_poly.pdbx_seq_one_letter_code
_entity_poly.pdbx_strand_id
1 'polypeptide(L)'
;MSVPVVTRAQMLANNVSRASGMKGSTLAFLDQRIPAHERENINIIGLNVTENVTDPNLAPKIAVPAHGFSIGYIRAKNGCGAALHAHETEEVFIPVRGQWEIYWLESEEEQSVTLDVGDVVNVPVGIYRGFRCACDDPDALLLAVVGGPDPGKPGWHPSVLDAARETGLDADEHGNFVDSA
;
A
#
# COMPACT_ATOMS: atom_id res chain seq x y z
N MET A 1 -4.02 -37.72 -0.81
CA MET A 1 -3.36 -36.54 -1.43
C MET A 1 -1.87 -36.64 -1.14
N SER A 2 -0.99 -36.56 -2.17
CA SER A 2 0.45 -36.49 -1.95
C SER A 2 0.79 -35.10 -1.41
N VAL A 3 1.61 -35.04 -0.37
CA VAL A 3 2.14 -33.78 0.16
C VAL A 3 3.17 -33.22 -0.84
N PRO A 4 3.04 -31.95 -1.30
CA PRO A 4 4.04 -31.36 -2.18
C PRO A 4 5.43 -31.33 -1.48
N VAL A 5 6.47 -31.65 -2.22
CA VAL A 5 7.85 -31.55 -1.74
C VAL A 5 8.51 -30.35 -2.38
N VAL A 6 8.98 -29.42 -1.54
CA VAL A 6 9.69 -28.21 -1.97
C VAL A 6 11.13 -28.28 -1.46
N THR A 7 12.10 -28.20 -2.35
CA THR A 7 13.51 -28.15 -1.95
C THR A 7 13.85 -26.79 -1.32
N ARG A 8 14.94 -26.76 -0.53
CA ARG A 8 15.45 -25.50 0.06
C ARG A 8 15.74 -24.45 -1.03
N ALA A 9 16.30 -24.85 -2.15
CA ALA A 9 16.61 -23.94 -3.26
C ALA A 9 15.33 -23.35 -3.87
N GLN A 10 14.31 -24.16 -4.11
CA GLN A 10 13.01 -23.71 -4.61
C GLN A 10 12.31 -22.77 -3.61
N MET A 11 12.33 -23.09 -2.31
CA MET A 11 11.77 -22.25 -1.28
C MET A 11 12.45 -20.87 -1.28
N LEU A 12 13.77 -20.82 -1.30
CA LEU A 12 14.52 -19.55 -1.29
C LEU A 12 14.32 -18.74 -2.57
N ALA A 13 14.21 -19.37 -3.72
CA ALA A 13 14.07 -18.70 -5.00
C ALA A 13 12.66 -18.10 -5.20
N ASN A 14 11.62 -18.81 -4.75
CA ASN A 14 10.24 -18.50 -5.14
C ASN A 14 9.37 -17.96 -4.00
N ASN A 15 9.76 -18.20 -2.73
CA ASN A 15 8.87 -17.95 -1.59
C ASN A 15 9.51 -17.11 -0.48
N VAL A 16 10.70 -16.57 -0.69
CA VAL A 16 11.40 -15.75 0.31
C VAL A 16 11.77 -14.41 -0.29
N SER A 17 11.27 -13.34 0.31
CA SER A 17 11.73 -11.97 0.07
C SER A 17 12.57 -11.50 1.27
N ARG A 18 13.65 -10.74 1.00
CA ARG A 18 14.55 -10.23 2.03
C ARG A 18 14.35 -8.72 2.18
N ALA A 19 14.17 -8.24 3.41
CA ALA A 19 13.98 -6.82 3.70
C ALA A 19 15.19 -5.96 3.27
N SER A 20 16.42 -6.53 3.38
CA SER A 20 17.64 -5.81 2.98
C SER A 20 17.70 -5.61 1.46
N GLY A 21 17.87 -4.36 1.04
CA GLY A 21 18.03 -4.01 -0.38
C GLY A 21 16.75 -4.03 -1.23
N MET A 22 15.57 -4.22 -0.62
CA MET A 22 14.31 -4.08 -1.35
C MET A 22 14.12 -2.66 -1.83
N LYS A 23 13.72 -2.54 -3.10
CA LYS A 23 13.31 -1.28 -3.73
C LYS A 23 11.89 -1.43 -4.27
N GLY A 24 11.14 -0.37 -4.16
CA GLY A 24 9.79 -0.22 -4.68
C GLY A 24 9.69 0.90 -5.70
N SER A 25 8.51 1.45 -5.82
CA SER A 25 8.19 2.60 -6.66
C SER A 25 7.76 3.79 -5.79
N THR A 26 8.16 4.98 -6.22
CA THR A 26 7.68 6.24 -5.66
C THR A 26 6.50 6.81 -6.44
N LEU A 27 5.97 6.05 -7.40
CA LEU A 27 4.79 6.37 -8.19
C LEU A 27 3.98 5.10 -8.47
N ALA A 28 3.43 4.50 -7.42
CA ALA A 28 2.55 3.34 -7.48
C ALA A 28 1.08 3.73 -7.59
N PHE A 29 0.73 4.91 -7.04
CA PHE A 29 -0.62 5.43 -6.91
C PHE A 29 -0.67 6.91 -7.27
N LEU A 30 -1.83 7.37 -7.74
CA LEU A 30 -2.02 8.76 -8.21
C LEU A 30 -1.80 9.82 -7.12
N ASP A 31 -2.10 9.50 -5.87
CA ASP A 31 -1.93 10.41 -4.74
C ASP A 31 -0.46 10.73 -4.43
N GLN A 32 0.50 9.91 -4.87
CA GLN A 32 1.93 10.11 -4.58
C GLN A 32 2.54 11.36 -5.23
N ARG A 33 1.83 12.03 -6.15
CA ARG A 33 2.20 13.35 -6.66
C ARG A 33 1.65 14.51 -5.84
N ILE A 34 0.66 14.24 -4.99
CA ILE A 34 0.09 15.26 -4.12
C ILE A 34 1.07 15.50 -2.96
N PRO A 35 1.37 16.78 -2.60
CA PRO A 35 2.23 17.11 -1.46
C PRO A 35 1.80 16.40 -0.17
N ALA A 36 2.76 15.91 0.62
CA ALA A 36 2.60 15.11 1.82
C ALA A 36 2.09 13.66 1.60
N HIS A 37 1.99 13.20 0.34
CA HIS A 37 1.64 11.82 0.04
C HIS A 37 2.77 11.03 -0.63
N GLU A 38 3.96 11.60 -0.68
CA GLU A 38 5.16 10.97 -1.23
C GLU A 38 5.58 9.77 -0.37
N ARG A 39 5.75 8.62 -1.00
CA ARG A 39 6.19 7.40 -0.33
C ARG A 39 6.79 6.40 -1.32
N GLU A 40 7.53 5.42 -0.82
CA GLU A 40 7.94 4.25 -1.59
C GLU A 40 7.02 3.08 -1.26
N ASN A 41 6.39 2.51 -2.27
CA ASN A 41 5.60 1.28 -2.17
C ASN A 41 6.40 0.09 -2.69
N ILE A 42 6.54 -0.95 -1.87
CA ILE A 42 7.27 -2.18 -2.18
C ILE A 42 6.27 -3.34 -2.17
N ASN A 43 5.91 -3.84 -3.32
CA ASN A 43 5.00 -4.97 -3.45
C ASN A 43 5.72 -6.27 -3.13
N ILE A 44 5.28 -7.01 -2.10
CA ILE A 44 5.89 -8.29 -1.68
C ILE A 44 5.12 -9.47 -2.23
N ILE A 45 3.83 -9.51 -2.02
CA ILE A 45 2.91 -10.58 -2.46
C ILE A 45 1.64 -9.91 -3.00
N GLY A 46 1.09 -10.48 -4.06
CA GLY A 46 -0.18 -10.04 -4.62
C GLY A 46 -0.03 -9.19 -5.88
N LEU A 47 -1.14 -9.04 -6.58
CA LEU A 47 -1.26 -8.37 -7.86
C LEU A 47 -2.42 -7.37 -7.83
N ASN A 48 -2.44 -6.46 -8.81
CA ASN A 48 -3.56 -5.56 -9.13
C ASN A 48 -3.92 -4.48 -8.09
N VAL A 49 -3.20 -4.35 -6.99
CA VAL A 49 -3.46 -3.28 -6.01
C VAL A 49 -2.98 -1.92 -6.53
N THR A 50 -1.82 -1.90 -7.23
CA THR A 50 -1.20 -0.65 -7.69
C THR A 50 -1.84 -0.13 -8.98
N GLU A 51 -2.01 1.18 -9.09
CA GLU A 51 -2.58 1.84 -10.27
C GLU A 51 -1.58 1.95 -11.42
N ASN A 52 -0.29 2.12 -11.09
CA ASN A 52 0.77 2.08 -12.08
C ASN A 52 1.05 0.64 -12.51
N VAL A 53 0.65 0.30 -13.73
CA VAL A 53 0.84 -1.04 -14.31
C VAL A 53 2.10 -1.15 -15.18
N THR A 54 2.84 -0.05 -15.34
CA THR A 54 4.01 0.00 -16.25
C THR A 54 5.36 0.00 -15.53
N ASP A 55 5.39 0.32 -14.22
CA ASP A 55 6.64 0.35 -13.45
C ASP A 55 7.07 -1.07 -13.03
N PRO A 56 8.19 -1.59 -13.54
CA PRO A 56 8.67 -2.93 -13.20
C PRO A 56 9.08 -3.08 -11.72
N ASN A 57 9.33 -1.98 -10.99
CA ASN A 57 9.64 -2.03 -9.56
C ASN A 57 8.44 -2.46 -8.71
N LEU A 58 7.23 -2.37 -9.27
CA LEU A 58 5.98 -2.81 -8.62
C LEU A 58 5.69 -4.30 -8.82
N ALA A 59 6.50 -5.02 -9.60
CA ALA A 59 6.38 -6.47 -9.67
C ALA A 59 6.56 -7.09 -8.28
N PRO A 60 5.68 -8.03 -7.87
CA PRO A 60 5.78 -8.66 -6.55
C PRO A 60 7.11 -9.40 -6.38
N LYS A 61 7.73 -9.27 -5.22
CA LYS A 61 9.01 -9.93 -4.90
C LYS A 61 8.85 -11.44 -4.73
N ILE A 62 7.65 -11.90 -4.42
CA ILE A 62 7.24 -13.30 -4.36
C ILE A 62 6.14 -13.49 -5.40
N ALA A 63 6.55 -13.93 -6.60
CA ALA A 63 5.69 -14.08 -7.78
C ALA A 63 5.09 -15.50 -7.87
N VAL A 64 4.46 -15.97 -6.81
CA VAL A 64 3.72 -17.25 -6.80
C VAL A 64 2.25 -17.04 -7.17
N PRO A 65 1.49 -18.11 -7.49
CA PRO A 65 0.06 -18.01 -7.79
C PRO A 65 -0.71 -17.24 -6.73
N ALA A 66 -1.87 -16.70 -7.12
CA ALA A 66 -2.71 -15.85 -6.29
C ALA A 66 -2.88 -16.35 -4.85
N HIS A 67 -2.67 -15.44 -3.91
CA HIS A 67 -2.94 -15.65 -2.49
C HIS A 67 -4.35 -15.10 -2.15
N GLY A 68 -4.86 -15.44 -0.97
CA GLY A 68 -6.04 -14.81 -0.41
C GLY A 68 -5.76 -13.44 0.23
N PHE A 69 -4.64 -12.81 -0.09
CA PHE A 69 -4.21 -11.50 0.43
C PHE A 69 -3.07 -10.92 -0.40
N SER A 70 -2.87 -9.62 -0.27
CA SER A 70 -1.68 -8.90 -0.74
C SER A 70 -0.86 -8.39 0.44
N ILE A 71 0.46 -8.35 0.28
CA ILE A 71 1.38 -7.76 1.27
C ILE A 71 2.26 -6.74 0.57
N GLY A 72 2.29 -5.53 1.14
CA GLY A 72 3.18 -4.45 0.75
C GLY A 72 3.93 -3.87 1.93
N TYR A 73 5.13 -3.33 1.68
CA TYR A 73 5.80 -2.42 2.60
C TYR A 73 5.74 -1.00 2.07
N ILE A 74 5.64 -0.06 2.99
CA ILE A 74 5.63 1.37 2.71
C ILE A 74 6.76 2.03 3.50
N ARG A 75 7.55 2.88 2.82
CA ARG A 75 8.47 3.82 3.43
C ARG A 75 8.02 5.24 3.13
N ALA A 76 8.01 6.09 4.13
CA ALA A 76 7.67 7.50 3.98
C ALA A 76 8.47 8.35 4.96
N LYS A 77 8.63 9.63 4.62
CA LYS A 77 9.15 10.65 5.55
C LYS A 77 8.07 11.03 6.55
N ASN A 78 8.49 11.63 7.67
CA ASN A 78 7.58 12.20 8.64
C ASN A 78 6.53 13.11 7.96
N GLY A 79 5.27 12.91 8.32
CA GLY A 79 4.11 13.60 7.75
C GLY A 79 3.65 13.09 6.38
N CYS A 80 4.40 12.20 5.70
CA CYS A 80 4.04 11.67 4.40
C CYS A 80 3.38 10.28 4.50
N GLY A 81 2.50 9.95 3.55
CA GLY A 81 1.80 8.66 3.52
C GLY A 81 0.70 8.60 2.48
N ALA A 82 -0.28 7.71 2.63
CA ALA A 82 -1.39 7.60 1.69
C ALA A 82 -2.54 8.55 2.03
N ALA A 83 -3.12 9.14 1.00
CA ALA A 83 -4.34 9.94 1.09
C ALA A 83 -5.57 9.07 1.39
N LEU A 84 -6.72 9.70 1.64
CA LEU A 84 -7.99 9.03 1.95
C LEU A 84 -8.46 8.14 0.80
N HIS A 85 -8.54 6.86 1.07
CA HIS A 85 -9.00 5.82 0.15
C HIS A 85 -9.76 4.71 0.88
N ALA A 86 -10.52 3.94 0.14
CA ALA A 86 -11.27 2.79 0.63
C ALA A 86 -10.92 1.52 -0.17
N HIS A 87 -11.09 0.35 0.46
CA HIS A 87 -11.03 -0.95 -0.22
C HIS A 87 -12.34 -1.71 -0.02
N GLU A 88 -12.64 -2.61 -0.95
CA GLU A 88 -13.76 -3.55 -0.86
C GLU A 88 -13.45 -4.79 0.01
N THR A 89 -12.22 -4.89 0.49
CA THR A 89 -11.72 -5.95 1.37
C THR A 89 -11.08 -5.35 2.62
N GLU A 90 -10.83 -6.19 3.63
CA GLU A 90 -10.16 -5.78 4.87
C GLU A 90 -8.73 -5.32 4.57
N GLU A 91 -8.27 -4.33 5.33
CA GLU A 91 -6.88 -3.90 5.33
C GLU A 91 -6.36 -3.82 6.76
N VAL A 92 -5.14 -4.34 6.95
CA VAL A 92 -4.44 -4.34 8.24
C VAL A 92 -3.13 -3.61 8.08
N PHE A 93 -2.83 -2.72 9.05
CA PHE A 93 -1.54 -2.04 9.15
C PHE A 93 -0.80 -2.47 10.41
N ILE A 94 0.52 -2.67 10.26
CA ILE A 94 1.43 -3.06 11.33
C ILE A 94 2.74 -2.28 11.16
N PRO A 95 3.08 -1.34 12.06
CA PRO A 95 4.39 -0.71 12.05
C PRO A 95 5.49 -1.76 12.30
N VAL A 96 6.42 -1.87 11.36
CA VAL A 96 7.60 -2.73 11.47
C VAL A 96 8.78 -1.93 12.04
N ARG A 97 8.83 -0.64 11.72
CA ARG A 97 9.82 0.31 12.23
C ARG A 97 9.26 1.72 12.23
N GLY A 98 9.59 2.49 13.26
CA GLY A 98 9.11 3.84 13.44
C GLY A 98 7.67 3.88 13.93
N GLN A 99 7.09 5.05 13.94
CA GLN A 99 5.75 5.34 14.42
C GLN A 99 4.87 5.77 13.24
N TRP A 100 3.63 5.31 13.19
CA TRP A 100 2.71 5.57 12.09
C TRP A 100 1.36 6.00 12.62
N GLU A 101 0.76 6.96 11.98
CA GLU A 101 -0.61 7.42 12.24
C GLU A 101 -1.54 6.88 11.16
N ILE A 102 -2.63 6.26 11.59
CA ILE A 102 -3.73 5.85 10.72
C ILE A 102 -4.88 6.80 10.99
N TYR A 103 -5.43 7.41 9.94
CA TYR A 103 -6.52 8.38 10.05
C TYR A 103 -7.69 8.02 9.16
N TRP A 104 -8.88 8.43 9.55
CA TRP A 104 -10.13 8.19 8.83
C TRP A 104 -11.10 9.36 9.04
N LEU A 105 -12.24 9.35 8.32
CA LEU A 105 -13.29 10.34 8.49
C LEU A 105 -14.41 9.80 9.37
N GLU A 106 -14.75 10.55 10.41
CA GLU A 106 -15.96 10.40 11.19
C GLU A 106 -16.84 11.65 10.96
N SER A 107 -17.95 11.49 10.22
CA SER A 107 -18.86 12.62 9.90
C SER A 107 -18.12 13.85 9.34
N GLU A 108 -17.23 13.63 8.38
CA GLU A 108 -16.39 14.66 7.71
C GLU A 108 -15.25 15.23 8.59
N GLU A 109 -15.10 14.82 9.82
CA GLU A 109 -13.99 15.19 10.69
C GLU A 109 -12.89 14.11 10.68
N GLU A 110 -11.63 14.51 10.53
CA GLU A 110 -10.51 13.58 10.60
C GLU A 110 -10.31 13.10 12.04
N GLN A 111 -10.34 11.79 12.21
CA GLN A 111 -9.95 11.08 13.42
C GLN A 111 -8.68 10.30 13.15
N SER A 112 -7.87 10.05 14.16
CA SER A 112 -6.64 9.29 13.99
C SER A 112 -6.24 8.47 15.21
N VAL A 113 -5.36 7.51 14.97
CA VAL A 113 -4.66 6.74 16.01
C VAL A 113 -3.20 6.61 15.61
N THR A 114 -2.31 6.87 16.57
CA THR A 114 -0.88 6.62 16.39
C THR A 114 -0.55 5.19 16.84
N LEU A 115 0.21 4.48 16.01
CA LEU A 115 0.65 3.11 16.24
C LEU A 115 2.16 3.06 16.47
N ASP A 116 2.57 2.34 17.50
CA ASP A 116 3.95 1.96 17.75
C ASP A 116 4.29 0.61 17.11
N VAL A 117 5.58 0.27 17.06
CA VAL A 117 6.05 -1.00 16.51
C VAL A 117 5.38 -2.19 17.20
N GLY A 118 4.72 -3.03 16.42
CA GLY A 118 4.00 -4.22 16.89
C GLY A 118 2.52 -4.01 17.16
N ASP A 119 2.03 -2.76 17.17
CA ASP A 119 0.60 -2.50 17.18
C ASP A 119 -0.04 -2.96 15.87
N VAL A 120 -1.32 -3.30 15.93
CA VAL A 120 -2.09 -3.78 14.79
C VAL A 120 -3.40 -3.02 14.71
N VAL A 121 -3.71 -2.46 13.56
CA VAL A 121 -5.04 -1.92 13.27
C VAL A 121 -5.65 -2.66 12.08
N ASN A 122 -6.90 -3.05 12.22
CA ASN A 122 -7.73 -3.53 11.12
C ASN A 122 -8.73 -2.43 10.74
N VAL A 123 -8.68 -1.98 9.51
CA VAL A 123 -9.61 -0.97 9.00
C VAL A 123 -10.85 -1.66 8.45
N PRO A 124 -12.06 -1.28 8.89
CA PRO A 124 -13.31 -1.84 8.37
C PRO A 124 -13.45 -1.58 6.86
N VAL A 125 -14.05 -2.54 6.15
CA VAL A 125 -14.32 -2.44 4.71
C VAL A 125 -15.14 -1.18 4.39
N GLY A 126 -14.78 -0.50 3.32
CA GLY A 126 -15.50 0.67 2.80
C GLY A 126 -15.26 1.99 3.56
N ILE A 127 -14.50 1.97 4.64
CA ILE A 127 -14.13 3.22 5.36
C ILE A 127 -13.02 3.94 4.60
N TYR A 128 -13.21 5.24 4.35
CA TYR A 128 -12.12 6.10 3.88
C TYR A 128 -11.09 6.27 4.98
N ARG A 129 -9.86 5.81 4.70
CA ARG A 129 -8.70 5.93 5.59
C ARG A 129 -7.47 6.36 4.81
N GLY A 130 -6.54 6.92 5.53
CA GLY A 130 -5.18 7.18 5.09
C GLY A 130 -4.20 6.79 6.18
N PHE A 131 -2.94 6.94 5.90
CA PHE A 131 -1.87 6.77 6.88
C PHE A 131 -0.74 7.73 6.59
N ARG A 132 0.04 8.06 7.63
CA ARG A 132 1.26 8.88 7.50
C ARG A 132 2.32 8.44 8.50
N CYS A 133 3.57 8.56 8.11
CA CYS A 133 4.69 8.36 9.02
C CYS A 133 4.66 9.46 10.11
N ALA A 134 4.79 9.07 11.36
CA ALA A 134 4.70 9.97 12.53
C ALA A 134 6.04 10.09 13.27
N CYS A 135 7.17 9.86 12.59
CA CYS A 135 8.51 9.96 13.18
C CYS A 135 9.56 10.39 12.15
N ASP A 136 10.70 10.87 12.65
CA ASP A 136 11.83 11.30 11.81
C ASP A 136 12.80 10.16 11.45
N ASP A 137 12.43 8.88 11.68
CA ASP A 137 13.26 7.74 11.29
C ASP A 137 13.26 7.59 9.75
N PRO A 138 14.40 7.77 9.06
CA PRO A 138 14.46 7.65 7.60
C PRO A 138 14.20 6.23 7.08
N ASP A 139 14.28 5.24 7.96
CA ASP A 139 14.00 3.84 7.67
C ASP A 139 12.62 3.38 8.20
N ALA A 140 11.74 4.32 8.56
CA ALA A 140 10.38 3.98 8.99
C ALA A 140 9.71 3.06 7.97
N LEU A 141 9.07 1.99 8.47
CA LEU A 141 8.52 0.91 7.65
C LEU A 141 7.16 0.46 8.17
N LEU A 142 6.14 0.59 7.35
CA LEU A 142 4.79 0.08 7.59
C LEU A 142 4.55 -1.17 6.74
N LEU A 143 4.00 -2.21 7.35
CA LEU A 143 3.45 -3.36 6.66
C LEU A 143 1.97 -3.14 6.44
N ALA A 144 1.51 -3.28 5.19
CA ALA A 144 0.10 -3.33 4.82
C ALA A 144 -0.26 -4.73 4.31
N VAL A 145 -1.38 -5.25 4.78
CA VAL A 145 -1.97 -6.50 4.32
C VAL A 145 -3.38 -6.19 3.84
N VAL A 146 -3.68 -6.43 2.57
CA VAL A 146 -5.01 -6.26 1.99
C VAL A 146 -5.59 -7.63 1.70
N GLY A 147 -6.81 -7.88 2.17
CA GLY A 147 -7.49 -9.16 2.04
C GLY A 147 -7.97 -9.44 0.61
N GLY A 148 -8.30 -10.71 0.37
CA GLY A 148 -8.87 -11.16 -0.90
C GLY A 148 -7.84 -11.58 -1.96
N PRO A 149 -8.23 -12.46 -2.87
CA PRO A 149 -7.37 -12.94 -3.97
C PRO A 149 -7.13 -11.84 -5.03
N ASP A 150 -8.04 -10.88 -5.14
CA ASP A 150 -7.96 -9.68 -5.96
C ASP A 150 -8.59 -8.52 -5.17
N PRO A 151 -7.80 -7.76 -4.41
CA PRO A 151 -8.32 -6.67 -3.58
C PRO A 151 -8.75 -5.43 -4.39
N GLY A 152 -8.54 -5.43 -5.69
CA GLY A 152 -8.84 -4.30 -6.57
C GLY A 152 -7.92 -3.10 -6.34
N LYS A 153 -8.23 -2.01 -7.05
CA LYS A 153 -7.58 -0.71 -6.88
C LYS A 153 -8.20 0.03 -5.69
N PRO A 154 -7.48 1.00 -5.09
CA PRO A 154 -8.09 1.85 -4.07
C PRO A 154 -9.23 2.71 -4.64
N GLY A 155 -10.33 2.79 -3.90
CA GLY A 155 -11.39 3.77 -4.15
C GLY A 155 -11.04 5.09 -3.48
N TRP A 156 -10.60 6.09 -4.24
CA TRP A 156 -10.18 7.37 -3.69
C TRP A 156 -11.35 8.23 -3.21
N HIS A 157 -11.13 8.97 -2.13
CA HIS A 157 -12.06 10.03 -1.75
C HIS A 157 -12.11 11.10 -2.86
N PRO A 158 -13.29 11.71 -3.16
CA PRO A 158 -13.41 12.70 -4.25
C PRO A 158 -12.38 13.83 -4.19
N SER A 159 -12.08 14.37 -3.00
CA SER A 159 -11.07 15.42 -2.83
C SER A 159 -9.66 15.00 -3.25
N VAL A 160 -9.33 13.70 -3.15
CA VAL A 160 -8.03 13.17 -3.58
C VAL A 160 -7.96 13.11 -5.10
N LEU A 161 -9.04 12.69 -5.77
CA LEU A 161 -9.13 12.73 -7.23
C LEU A 161 -8.99 14.14 -7.78
N ASP A 162 -9.65 15.11 -7.15
CA ASP A 162 -9.54 16.52 -7.55
C ASP A 162 -8.10 17.04 -7.39
N ALA A 163 -7.47 16.76 -6.24
CA ALA A 163 -6.07 17.14 -6.01
C ALA A 163 -5.08 16.42 -6.95
N ALA A 164 -5.34 15.16 -7.29
CA ALA A 164 -4.50 14.41 -8.24
C ALA A 164 -4.55 15.03 -9.64
N ARG A 165 -5.74 15.44 -10.12
CA ARG A 165 -5.91 16.14 -11.41
C ARG A 165 -5.10 17.42 -11.48
N GLU A 166 -5.00 18.17 -10.39
CA GLU A 166 -4.15 19.37 -10.31
C GLU A 166 -2.66 19.03 -10.49
N THR A 167 -2.23 17.80 -10.20
CA THR A 167 -0.85 17.32 -10.42
C THR A 167 -0.63 16.71 -11.80
N GLY A 168 -1.66 16.66 -12.65
CA GLY A 168 -1.61 16.08 -13.99
C GLY A 168 -1.89 14.58 -14.03
N LEU A 169 -2.48 13.98 -12.98
CA LEU A 169 -2.91 12.58 -12.96
C LEU A 169 -4.42 12.44 -12.77
N ASP A 170 -4.99 11.41 -13.40
CA ASP A 170 -6.35 10.95 -13.19
C ASP A 170 -6.39 9.41 -13.21
N ALA A 171 -7.53 8.82 -12.88
CA ALA A 171 -7.78 7.39 -12.99
C ALA A 171 -8.67 7.07 -14.20
N ASP A 172 -8.33 6.01 -14.93
CA ASP A 172 -9.19 5.47 -15.99
C ASP A 172 -10.36 4.64 -15.40
N GLU A 173 -11.21 4.12 -16.28
CA GLU A 173 -12.36 3.27 -15.90
C GLU A 173 -11.98 1.96 -15.17
N HIS A 174 -10.71 1.58 -15.22
CA HIS A 174 -10.15 0.40 -14.56
C HIS A 174 -9.35 0.75 -13.29
N GLY A 175 -9.32 2.03 -12.90
CA GLY A 175 -8.57 2.52 -11.77
C GLY A 175 -7.05 2.54 -11.99
N ASN A 176 -6.56 2.46 -13.24
CA ASN A 176 -5.16 2.72 -13.52
C ASN A 176 -4.98 4.23 -13.69
N PHE A 177 -3.85 4.77 -13.26
CA PHE A 177 -3.62 6.18 -13.49
C PHE A 177 -3.28 6.49 -14.94
N VAL A 178 -3.76 7.64 -15.39
CA VAL A 178 -3.52 8.21 -16.70
C VAL A 178 -3.14 9.69 -16.54
N ASP A 179 -2.55 10.29 -17.57
CA ASP A 179 -2.36 11.74 -17.57
C ASP A 179 -3.73 12.43 -17.63
N SER A 180 -3.94 13.43 -16.78
CA SER A 180 -5.17 14.25 -16.83
C SER A 180 -5.17 15.08 -18.11
N ALA A 181 -6.36 15.22 -18.72
CA ALA A 181 -6.58 15.98 -19.95
C ALA A 181 -6.41 17.50 -19.74
#